data_9df960f38f01b91c97ceb7fd2cd8f7e7
#
_entry.id   9df960f38f01b91c97ceb7fd2cd8f7e7
#
_cell.length_a   1.000
_cell.length_b   1.000
_cell.length_c   1.000
_cell.angle_alpha   90.00
_cell.angle_beta   90.00
_cell.angle_gamma   90.00
#
_symmetry.space_group_name_H-M   'P 1'
#
loop_
_entity.id
_entity.type
_entity.pdbx_description
1 polymer ?
#
loop_
_entity_poly.entity_id
_entity_poly.type
_entity_poly.pdbx_seq_one_letter_code
_entity_poly.pdbx_strand_id
1 'polypeptide(L)'
;MQFIALYKFYYQDLYAYGVSLGFNTEDVKDAIQEVYLKLYFNERLCIDEKKIKFYLLRSVRNQLIDWERTKKDTSSIEEEERSFKLSVSVEESFISDEEDLLLKKRVNRILDLLTDHQREIVYLHFIEEMPYEEIAVMLDMKIQT
;
A
#
# COMPACT_ATOMS: atom_id res chain seq x y z
N MET A 1 -23.74 4.46 -1.62
CA MET A 1 -22.57 5.13 -2.23
C MET A 1 -22.45 4.69 -3.67
N GLN A 2 -22.29 5.63 -4.58
CA GLN A 2 -22.13 5.29 -5.98
C GLN A 2 -20.76 4.68 -6.23
N PHE A 3 -20.74 3.59 -6.98
CA PHE A 3 -19.52 2.84 -7.29
C PHE A 3 -18.44 3.73 -7.94
N ILE A 4 -18.84 4.60 -8.86
CA ILE A 4 -17.91 5.50 -9.57
C ILE A 4 -17.22 6.46 -8.59
N ALA A 5 -17.97 7.01 -7.64
CA ALA A 5 -17.42 7.90 -6.62
C ALA A 5 -16.40 7.17 -5.73
N LEU A 6 -16.73 5.95 -5.33
CA LEU A 6 -15.85 5.10 -4.54
C LEU A 6 -14.55 4.80 -5.30
N TYR A 7 -14.66 4.45 -6.58
CA TYR A 7 -13.52 4.17 -7.45
C TYR A 7 -12.58 5.38 -7.52
N LYS A 8 -13.12 6.56 -7.81
CA LYS A 8 -12.31 7.78 -7.95
C LYS A 8 -11.67 8.20 -6.64
N PHE A 9 -12.39 8.06 -5.53
CA PHE A 9 -11.93 8.55 -4.23
C PHE A 9 -10.72 7.79 -3.72
N TYR A 10 -10.71 6.47 -3.86
CA TYR A 10 -9.65 5.63 -3.29
C TYR A 10 -8.58 5.19 -4.28
N TYR A 11 -8.75 5.45 -5.57
CA TYR A 11 -7.85 4.94 -6.59
C TYR A 11 -6.39 5.33 -6.33
N GLN A 12 -6.14 6.60 -6.04
CA GLN A 12 -4.78 7.09 -5.82
C GLN A 12 -4.12 6.45 -4.61
N ASP A 13 -4.87 6.26 -3.54
CA ASP A 13 -4.36 5.60 -2.34
C ASP A 13 -3.97 4.16 -2.63
N LEU A 14 -4.81 3.43 -3.35
CA LEU A 14 -4.55 2.05 -3.72
C LEU A 14 -3.35 1.93 -4.66
N TYR A 15 -3.27 2.82 -5.63
CA TYR A 15 -2.17 2.85 -6.58
C TYR A 15 -0.83 3.12 -5.88
N ALA A 16 -0.79 4.15 -5.05
CA ALA A 16 0.41 4.51 -4.30
C ALA A 16 0.88 3.37 -3.41
N TYR A 17 -0.05 2.71 -2.73
CA TYR A 17 0.28 1.58 -1.87
C TYR A 17 0.85 0.40 -2.68
N GLY A 18 0.20 0.04 -3.79
CA GLY A 18 0.67 -1.05 -4.65
C GLY A 18 2.06 -0.82 -5.20
N VAL A 19 2.35 0.42 -5.64
CA VAL A 19 3.67 0.80 -6.12
C VAL A 19 4.70 0.74 -4.99
N SER A 20 4.34 1.22 -3.80
CA SER A 20 5.22 1.16 -2.62
C SER A 20 5.55 -0.27 -2.22
N LEU A 21 4.61 -1.21 -2.41
CA LEU A 21 4.85 -2.63 -2.18
C LEU A 21 5.92 -3.22 -3.12
N GLY A 22 6.28 -2.50 -4.17
CA GLY A 22 7.32 -2.93 -5.11
C GLY A 22 6.81 -3.65 -6.35
N PHE A 23 5.50 -3.68 -6.57
CA PHE A 23 4.92 -4.26 -7.78
C PHE A 23 5.00 -3.26 -8.94
N ASN A 24 5.03 -3.78 -10.17
CA ASN A 24 5.05 -2.90 -11.33
C ASN A 24 3.68 -2.23 -11.52
N THR A 25 3.69 -1.09 -12.21
CA THR A 25 2.51 -0.23 -12.32
C THR A 25 1.33 -0.92 -13.04
N GLU A 26 1.62 -1.75 -14.02
CA GLU A 26 0.56 -2.46 -14.76
C GLU A 26 -0.14 -3.51 -13.88
N ASP A 27 0.63 -4.26 -13.11
CA ASP A 27 0.06 -5.23 -12.17
C ASP A 27 -0.78 -4.52 -11.10
N VAL A 28 -0.32 -3.36 -10.61
CA VAL A 28 -1.06 -2.58 -9.62
C VAL A 28 -2.41 -2.11 -10.20
N LYS A 29 -2.40 -1.56 -11.40
CA LYS A 29 -3.64 -1.13 -12.05
C LYS A 29 -4.60 -2.29 -12.27
N ASP A 30 -4.09 -3.43 -12.72
CA ASP A 30 -4.91 -4.62 -12.94
C ASP A 30 -5.50 -5.14 -11.63
N ALA A 31 -4.73 -5.14 -10.54
CA ALA A 31 -5.20 -5.56 -9.23
C ALA A 31 -6.32 -4.65 -8.72
N ILE A 32 -6.17 -3.34 -8.87
CA ILE A 32 -7.19 -2.38 -8.47
C ILE A 32 -8.48 -2.63 -9.25
N GLN A 33 -8.37 -2.79 -10.56
CA GLN A 33 -9.51 -3.07 -11.43
C GLN A 33 -10.23 -4.36 -11.00
N GLU A 34 -9.47 -5.42 -10.74
CA GLU A 34 -10.02 -6.71 -10.33
C GLU A 34 -10.77 -6.59 -9.00
N VAL A 35 -10.20 -5.88 -8.04
CA VAL A 35 -10.84 -5.66 -6.74
C VAL A 35 -12.15 -4.89 -6.89
N TYR A 36 -12.16 -3.85 -7.70
CA TYR A 36 -13.39 -3.07 -7.93
C TYR A 36 -14.44 -3.86 -8.68
N LEU A 37 -14.06 -4.70 -9.63
CA LEU A 37 -15.01 -5.55 -10.35
C LEU A 37 -15.66 -6.56 -9.40
N LYS A 38 -14.87 -7.18 -8.53
CA LYS A 38 -15.41 -8.10 -7.52
C LYS A 38 -16.39 -7.40 -6.57
N LEU A 39 -16.03 -6.19 -6.16
CA LEU A 39 -16.90 -5.39 -5.30
C LEU A 39 -18.20 -5.03 -6.01
N TYR A 40 -18.13 -4.63 -7.27
CA TYR A 40 -19.29 -4.25 -8.07
C TYR A 40 -20.26 -5.42 -8.25
N PHE A 41 -19.74 -6.62 -8.55
CA PHE A 41 -20.57 -7.79 -8.78
C PHE A 41 -21.04 -8.47 -7.51
N ASN A 42 -20.52 -8.11 -6.35
CA ASN A 42 -20.90 -8.73 -5.09
C ASN A 42 -21.87 -7.83 -4.33
N GLU A 43 -23.15 -7.92 -4.68
CA GLU A 43 -24.23 -7.11 -4.07
C GLU A 43 -24.47 -7.39 -2.60
N ARG A 44 -23.92 -8.48 -2.05
CA ARG A 44 -24.10 -8.88 -0.66
C ARG A 44 -23.11 -8.25 0.30
N LEU A 45 -22.10 -7.57 -0.24
CA LEU A 45 -21.09 -6.91 0.60
C LEU A 45 -21.61 -5.58 1.10
N CYS A 46 -22.11 -5.60 2.35
CA CYS A 46 -22.38 -4.39 3.11
C CYS A 46 -21.11 -4.03 3.87
N ILE A 47 -20.31 -3.13 3.31
CA ILE A 47 -19.10 -2.65 3.96
C ILE A 47 -19.41 -1.32 4.64
N ASP A 48 -19.09 -1.24 5.94
CA ASP A 48 -19.19 0.01 6.69
C ASP A 48 -18.23 1.05 6.02
N GLU A 49 -18.74 2.24 5.80
CA GLU A 49 -17.96 3.32 5.17
C GLU A 49 -16.64 3.59 5.89
N LYS A 50 -16.58 3.38 7.19
CA LYS A 50 -15.36 3.56 7.99
C LYS A 50 -14.29 2.51 7.68
N LYS A 51 -14.69 1.35 7.15
CA LYS A 51 -13.79 0.23 6.87
C LYS A 51 -13.53 0.00 5.38
N ILE A 52 -14.09 0.81 4.51
CA ILE A 52 -13.94 0.65 3.07
C ILE A 52 -12.46 0.76 2.67
N LYS A 53 -11.76 1.76 3.17
CA LYS A 53 -10.35 1.98 2.83
C LYS A 53 -9.50 0.78 3.24
N PHE A 54 -9.68 0.31 4.47
CA PHE A 54 -8.99 -0.89 4.97
C PHE A 54 -9.29 -2.10 4.09
N TYR A 55 -10.56 -2.31 3.76
CA TYR A 55 -10.95 -3.42 2.91
C TYR A 55 -10.29 -3.36 1.53
N LEU A 56 -10.30 -2.18 0.90
CA LEU A 56 -9.73 -2.01 -0.44
C LEU A 56 -8.21 -2.20 -0.43
N LEU A 57 -7.51 -1.60 0.53
CA LEU A 57 -6.05 -1.76 0.66
C LEU A 57 -5.68 -3.23 0.87
N ARG A 58 -6.39 -3.91 1.76
CA ARG A 58 -6.17 -5.33 2.03
C ARG A 58 -6.44 -6.18 0.79
N SER A 59 -7.53 -5.91 0.09
CA SER A 59 -7.91 -6.67 -1.10
C SER A 59 -6.89 -6.52 -2.24
N VAL A 60 -6.40 -5.30 -2.47
CA VAL A 60 -5.37 -5.06 -3.49
C VAL A 60 -4.06 -5.75 -3.10
N ARG A 61 -3.66 -5.63 -1.84
CA ARG A 61 -2.47 -6.30 -1.33
C ARG A 61 -2.55 -7.81 -1.53
N ASN A 62 -3.66 -8.40 -1.11
CA ASN A 62 -3.87 -9.85 -1.24
C ASN A 62 -3.87 -10.30 -2.69
N GLN A 63 -4.50 -9.53 -3.58
CA GLN A 63 -4.53 -9.83 -5.01
C GLN A 63 -3.12 -9.85 -5.61
N LEU A 64 -2.32 -8.83 -5.29
CA LEU A 64 -0.95 -8.73 -5.79
C LEU A 64 -0.08 -9.86 -5.28
N ILE A 65 -0.18 -10.18 -4.00
CA ILE A 65 0.60 -11.25 -3.38
C ILE A 65 0.19 -12.61 -3.94
N ASP A 66 -1.09 -12.85 -4.16
CA ASP A 66 -1.58 -14.09 -4.76
C ASP A 66 -1.04 -14.27 -6.17
N TRP A 67 -1.03 -13.22 -6.98
CA TRP A 67 -0.46 -13.29 -8.33
C TRP A 67 1.03 -13.56 -8.30
N GLU A 68 1.76 -12.94 -7.38
CA GLU A 68 3.20 -13.17 -7.20
C GLU A 68 3.45 -14.62 -6.82
N ARG A 69 2.67 -15.15 -5.89
CA ARG A 69 2.79 -16.55 -5.45
C ARG A 69 2.54 -17.52 -6.58
N THR A 70 1.52 -17.27 -7.41
CA THR A 70 1.19 -18.09 -8.56
C THR A 70 2.32 -18.09 -9.58
N LYS A 71 2.93 -16.94 -9.85
CA LYS A 71 4.06 -16.82 -10.76
C LYS A 71 5.28 -17.60 -10.27
N LYS A 72 5.55 -17.58 -8.97
CA LYS A 72 6.66 -18.33 -8.38
C LYS A 72 6.48 -19.84 -8.52
N ASP A 73 5.25 -20.31 -8.41
CA ASP A 73 4.95 -21.74 -8.55
C ASP A 73 5.11 -22.24 -9.99
N THR A 74 4.98 -21.36 -10.99
CA THR A 74 5.02 -21.71 -12.40
C THR A 74 6.36 -21.42 -13.06
N SER A 75 7.23 -20.64 -12.45
CA SER A 75 8.54 -20.32 -13.01
C SER A 75 9.63 -20.54 -11.97
N SER A 76 10.66 -21.28 -12.38
CA SER A 76 11.87 -21.46 -11.57
C SER A 76 12.80 -20.26 -11.65
N ILE A 77 12.27 -19.11 -12.05
CA ILE A 77 13.06 -17.91 -12.28
C ILE A 77 13.23 -17.14 -10.99
N GLU A 78 14.42 -16.61 -10.83
CA GLU A 78 14.93 -15.79 -9.75
C GLU A 78 13.87 -14.94 -9.05
N GLU A 79 13.82 -15.10 -7.74
CA GLU A 79 13.03 -14.23 -6.89
C GLU A 79 13.53 -12.78 -7.06
N GLU A 80 12.77 -11.98 -7.80
CA GLU A 80 12.92 -10.54 -7.69
C GLU A 80 12.48 -10.17 -6.29
N GLU A 81 13.45 -9.85 -5.44
CA GLU A 81 13.17 -9.41 -4.09
C GLU A 81 12.43 -8.08 -4.14
N ARG A 82 11.13 -8.15 -3.86
CA ARG A 82 10.32 -6.96 -3.68
C ARG A 82 10.76 -6.24 -2.42
N SER A 83 11.04 -4.95 -2.53
CA SER A 83 11.27 -4.12 -1.35
C SER A 83 10.16 -3.09 -1.21
N PHE A 84 9.78 -2.80 0.02
CA PHE A 84 8.79 -1.75 0.28
C PHE A 84 9.49 -0.39 0.15
N LYS A 85 8.97 0.45 -0.73
CA LYS A 85 9.56 1.76 -1.03
C LYS A 85 8.81 2.85 -0.28
N LEU A 86 9.53 3.53 0.59
CA LEU A 86 9.01 4.65 1.35
C LEU A 86 10.09 5.71 1.50
N SER A 87 9.82 6.89 0.99
CA SER A 87 10.74 8.02 1.14
C SER A 87 9.95 9.32 1.15
N VAL A 88 10.54 10.34 1.77
CA VAL A 88 10.01 11.70 1.73
C VAL A 88 10.63 12.41 0.56
N SER A 89 9.79 13.04 -0.28
CA SER A 89 10.26 13.76 -1.46
C SER A 89 11.14 14.95 -1.07
N VAL A 90 12.33 15.00 -1.66
CA VAL A 90 13.28 16.09 -1.48
C VAL A 90 13.33 16.87 -2.79
N GLU A 91 12.35 17.75 -3.01
CA GLU A 91 12.36 18.63 -4.18
C GLU A 91 13.10 19.91 -3.84
N GLU A 92 14.24 20.12 -4.53
CA GLU A 92 15.10 21.27 -4.26
C GLU A 92 14.53 22.60 -4.72
N SER A 93 13.57 22.60 -5.66
CA SER A 93 13.12 23.82 -6.34
C SER A 93 12.20 24.72 -5.52
N PHE A 94 11.62 24.23 -4.43
CA PHE A 94 10.67 25.00 -3.62
C PHE A 94 11.03 25.09 -2.15
N ILE A 95 12.20 24.57 -1.76
CA ILE A 95 12.58 24.55 -0.36
C ILE A 95 13.42 25.80 -0.10
N SER A 96 12.79 26.76 0.55
CA SER A 96 13.46 27.97 1.03
C SER A 96 14.13 27.77 2.38
N ASP A 97 14.01 26.58 2.98
CA ASP A 97 14.48 26.32 4.33
C ASP A 97 15.45 25.13 4.34
N GLU A 98 16.70 25.43 4.69
CA GLU A 98 17.74 24.42 4.82
C GLU A 98 17.46 23.41 5.93
N GLU A 99 16.80 23.86 7.00
CA GLU A 99 16.44 22.97 8.12
C GLU A 99 15.42 21.92 7.68
N ASP A 100 14.45 22.28 6.86
CA ASP A 100 13.46 21.36 6.34
C ASP A 100 14.10 20.32 5.43
N LEU A 101 15.04 20.73 4.59
CA LEU A 101 15.78 19.82 3.72
C LEU A 101 16.61 18.82 4.54
N LEU A 102 17.29 19.29 5.59
CA LEU A 102 18.07 18.42 6.46
C LEU A 102 17.18 17.42 7.18
N LEU A 103 16.01 17.85 7.64
CA LEU A 103 15.04 16.98 8.30
C LEU A 103 14.58 15.87 7.37
N LYS A 104 14.23 16.22 6.15
CA LYS A 104 13.81 15.25 5.14
C LYS A 104 14.90 14.21 4.83
N LYS A 105 16.14 14.65 4.74
CA LYS A 105 17.27 13.75 4.52
C LYS A 105 17.47 12.80 5.71
N ARG A 106 17.30 13.29 6.94
CA ARG A 106 17.38 12.44 8.14
C ARG A 106 16.27 11.40 8.17
N VAL A 107 15.05 11.82 7.86
CA VAL A 107 13.90 10.90 7.80
C VAL A 107 14.17 9.80 6.79
N ASN A 108 14.65 10.14 5.58
CA ASN A 108 14.97 9.15 4.56
C ASN A 108 16.04 8.17 5.01
N ARG A 109 17.05 8.62 5.74
CA ARG A 109 18.08 7.72 6.31
C ARG A 109 17.49 6.75 7.32
N ILE A 110 16.59 7.23 8.17
CA ILE A 110 15.91 6.37 9.15
C ILE A 110 15.06 5.33 8.42
N LEU A 111 14.30 5.74 7.42
CA LEU A 111 13.47 4.83 6.63
C LEU A 111 14.31 3.76 5.92
N ASP A 112 15.49 4.13 5.42
CA ASP A 112 16.39 3.18 4.76
C ASP A 112 16.94 2.13 5.72
N LEU A 113 17.02 2.45 7.03
CA LEU A 113 17.48 1.50 8.04
C LEU A 113 16.41 0.51 8.47
N LEU A 114 15.14 0.79 8.16
CA LEU A 114 14.04 -0.09 8.52
C LEU A 114 13.96 -1.30 7.56
N THR A 115 13.40 -2.38 8.06
CA THR A 115 13.05 -3.52 7.20
C THR A 115 11.87 -3.16 6.31
N ASP A 116 11.64 -3.94 5.25
CA ASP A 116 10.47 -3.76 4.39
C ASP A 116 9.17 -3.79 5.18
N HIS A 117 9.08 -4.75 6.10
CA HIS A 117 7.91 -4.92 6.96
C HIS A 117 7.67 -3.70 7.84
N GLN A 118 8.73 -3.16 8.44
CA GLN A 118 8.66 -1.96 9.27
C GLN A 118 8.25 -0.73 8.45
N ARG A 119 8.78 -0.57 7.24
CA ARG A 119 8.39 0.54 6.36
C ARG A 119 6.92 0.44 5.97
N GLU A 120 6.43 -0.75 5.71
CA GLU A 120 5.01 -0.96 5.40
C GLU A 120 4.11 -0.55 6.57
N ILE A 121 4.49 -0.90 7.80
CA ILE A 121 3.74 -0.51 9.00
C ILE A 121 3.72 1.02 9.14
N VAL A 122 4.87 1.66 8.96
CA VAL A 122 4.97 3.13 9.02
C VAL A 122 4.07 3.77 7.97
N TYR A 123 4.11 3.26 6.75
CA TYR A 123 3.29 3.77 5.65
C TYR A 123 1.80 3.66 5.98
N LEU A 124 1.37 2.48 6.38
CA LEU A 124 -0.05 2.24 6.66
C LEU A 124 -0.56 3.09 7.81
N HIS A 125 0.24 3.27 8.85
CA HIS A 125 -0.18 4.04 10.01
C HIS A 125 -0.16 5.54 9.76
N PHE A 126 0.94 6.08 9.22
CA PHE A 126 1.13 7.52 9.11
C PHE A 126 0.60 8.11 7.82
N ILE A 127 0.65 7.39 6.72
CA ILE A 127 0.17 7.91 5.42
C ILE A 127 -1.28 7.53 5.17
N GLU A 128 -1.65 6.28 5.42
CA GLU A 128 -3.02 5.80 5.21
C GLU A 128 -3.91 5.97 6.44
N GLU A 129 -3.36 6.45 7.53
CA GLU A 129 -4.08 6.74 8.78
C GLU A 129 -4.80 5.50 9.34
N MET A 130 -4.18 4.34 9.19
CA MET A 130 -4.75 3.09 9.63
C MET A 130 -4.38 2.80 11.10
N PRO A 131 -5.35 2.43 11.94
CA PRO A 131 -5.01 2.03 13.31
C PRO A 131 -4.21 0.74 13.34
N TYR A 132 -3.39 0.58 14.38
CA TYR A 132 -2.50 -0.59 14.50
C TYR A 132 -3.25 -1.91 14.50
N GLU A 133 -4.46 -1.94 15.05
CA GLU A 133 -5.30 -3.13 15.07
C GLU A 133 -5.63 -3.62 13.65
N GLU A 134 -5.95 -2.70 12.76
CA GLU A 134 -6.21 -3.03 11.36
C GLU A 134 -4.95 -3.44 10.63
N ILE A 135 -3.82 -2.78 10.91
CA ILE A 135 -2.53 -3.15 10.32
C ILE A 135 -2.15 -4.58 10.71
N ALA A 136 -2.36 -4.92 11.98
CA ALA A 136 -2.06 -6.27 12.48
C ALA A 136 -2.87 -7.33 11.73
N VAL A 137 -4.15 -7.07 11.47
CA VAL A 137 -5.00 -7.97 10.70
C VAL A 137 -4.49 -8.07 9.26
N MET A 138 -4.19 -6.93 8.63
CA MET A 138 -3.74 -6.89 7.24
C MET A 138 -2.44 -7.64 7.03
N LEU A 139 -1.49 -7.49 7.94
CA LEU A 139 -0.16 -8.07 7.82
C LEU A 139 -0.01 -9.39 8.58
N ASP A 140 -1.08 -9.90 9.15
CA ASP A 140 -1.11 -11.14 9.93
C ASP A 140 -0.08 -11.12 11.07
N MET A 141 -0.13 -10.07 11.87
CA MET A 141 0.77 -9.83 12.99
C MET A 141 0.03 -9.89 14.31
N LYS A 142 0.77 -10.19 15.37
CA LYS A 142 0.26 -10.06 16.74
C LYS A 142 0.66 -8.68 17.28
N ILE A 143 -0.34 -7.99 17.87
CA ILE A 143 -0.06 -6.76 18.60
C ILE A 143 0.44 -7.15 19.97
N GLN A 144 1.66 -6.75 20.30
CA GLN A 144 2.17 -6.86 21.65
C GLN A 144 1.86 -5.57 22.39
N THR A 145 1.11 -5.70 23.44
CA THR A 145 0.84 -4.58 24.35
C THR A 145 2.05 -4.32 25.24
#